data_1c042faed014c3c1156959ad79f1e57e
#
_entry.id   1c042faed014c3c1156959ad79f1e57e
#
_cell.length_a   1.000
_cell.length_b   1.000
_cell.length_c   1.000
_cell.angle_alpha   90.00
_cell.angle_beta   90.00
_cell.angle_gamma   90.00
#
_symmetry.space_group_name_H-M   'P 1'
#
loop_
_entity.id
_entity.type
_entity.pdbx_description
1 polymer ?
#
loop_
_entity_poly.entity_id
_entity_poly.type
_entity_poly.pdbx_seq_one_letter_code
_entity_poly.pdbx_strand_id
1 'polypeptide(L)'
;LMEYVAHRLGLVFMKVNGPALGHEVRSLDPAQAPDATSRQELEKLNLALEMGNNVMLYLDDIQHTHPEFLQKFISLCDGTRRIEGVWRGKTKTYDMRGRKFAVVMAGNPYTESGEVFKIPDMLANRADIYNLGDVLGGMEDAFLLSYVENCLTSNPVLAPLATRDMADLYLLVDKARGKDVSTNQLSHAYSGAEIGEIVAVLQRLLTVRDVVYRVNQQYIASAAQADRYRVEPPFRLQGSYRNMNKLAEKISPVMNAAELQQLISDHYLGEAQLLTTGAEENLLKLGELRGTLTAEEQARWQQIKADFLRNKAMGAEDADVGGRVVAQLADIAVGLQRLGEPVPVEPPVPAPWEALLSALHALRTPETTTPSTSAPVAPVLDTAPVLEALQQTMVRQDQLNAALVALAQAMRSHGPAPAPAGTRKAKARSPREAEFDQVIASLAFKEERPTPILDISPSTPDTDEEGEPRT
;
A
#
# COMPACT_ATOMS: atom_id res chain seq x y z
N LEU A 1 -9.41 4.78 -21.53
CA LEU A 1 -9.00 3.39 -21.76
C LEU A 1 -10.20 2.54 -22.22
N MET A 2 -11.29 2.44 -21.46
CA MET A 2 -12.43 1.57 -21.79
C MET A 2 -13.15 1.98 -23.08
N GLU A 3 -13.28 3.27 -23.37
CA GLU A 3 -13.80 3.77 -24.65
C GLU A 3 -12.93 3.30 -25.84
N TYR A 4 -11.61 3.40 -25.72
CA TYR A 4 -10.68 2.88 -26.73
C TYR A 4 -10.83 1.35 -26.93
N VAL A 5 -10.94 0.61 -25.83
CA VAL A 5 -11.14 -0.87 -25.89
C VAL A 5 -12.47 -1.19 -26.58
N ALA A 6 -13.56 -0.48 -26.22
CA ALA A 6 -14.87 -0.67 -26.87
C ALA A 6 -14.81 -0.40 -28.37
N HIS A 7 -14.17 0.69 -28.78
CA HIS A 7 -13.97 1.04 -30.19
C HIS A 7 -13.18 -0.04 -30.94
N ARG A 8 -12.07 -0.53 -30.34
CA ARG A 8 -11.24 -1.60 -30.94
C ARG A 8 -11.97 -2.94 -31.09
N LEU A 9 -12.92 -3.22 -30.18
CA LEU A 9 -13.76 -4.44 -30.21
C LEU A 9 -15.03 -4.28 -31.06
N GLY A 10 -15.28 -3.08 -31.63
CA GLY A 10 -16.49 -2.79 -32.39
C GLY A 10 -17.76 -2.79 -31.52
N LEU A 11 -17.62 -2.41 -30.24
CA LEU A 11 -18.74 -2.33 -29.31
C LEU A 11 -19.23 -0.89 -29.17
N VAL A 12 -20.54 -0.72 -29.02
CA VAL A 12 -21.14 0.56 -28.62
C VAL A 12 -20.75 0.82 -27.16
N PHE A 13 -20.09 1.94 -26.90
CA PHE A 13 -19.68 2.35 -25.56
C PHE A 13 -20.79 3.12 -24.87
N MET A 14 -21.32 2.58 -23.78
CA MET A 14 -22.38 3.18 -23.00
C MET A 14 -21.87 3.48 -21.58
N LYS A 15 -21.57 4.76 -21.32
CA LYS A 15 -21.04 5.20 -20.01
C LYS A 15 -22.18 5.63 -19.09
N VAL A 16 -22.18 5.09 -17.87
CA VAL A 16 -23.02 5.46 -16.73
C VAL A 16 -22.12 6.07 -15.66
N ASN A 17 -22.51 7.23 -15.15
CA ASN A 17 -21.71 7.98 -14.18
C ASN A 17 -22.18 7.66 -12.75
N GLY A 18 -21.33 7.05 -11.93
CA GLY A 18 -21.63 6.69 -10.54
C GLY A 18 -22.01 7.88 -9.65
N PRO A 19 -21.27 8.99 -9.64
CA PRO A 19 -21.65 10.20 -8.89
C PRO A 19 -23.03 10.74 -9.26
N ALA A 20 -23.44 10.62 -10.53
CA ALA A 20 -24.76 11.05 -10.98
C ALA A 20 -25.89 10.09 -10.56
N LEU A 21 -25.57 8.81 -10.36
CA LEU A 21 -26.52 7.86 -9.74
C LEU A 21 -26.68 8.14 -8.25
N GLY A 22 -25.59 8.37 -7.54
CA GLY A 22 -25.58 8.63 -6.10
C GLY A 22 -25.89 7.41 -5.23
N HIS A 23 -25.76 7.58 -3.92
CA HIS A 23 -25.98 6.53 -2.93
C HIS A 23 -27.46 6.21 -2.65
N GLU A 24 -28.41 6.98 -3.16
CA GLU A 24 -29.82 6.76 -2.95
C GLU A 24 -30.44 5.78 -3.94
N VAL A 25 -29.81 5.59 -5.11
CA VAL A 25 -30.29 4.68 -6.15
C VAL A 25 -30.01 3.23 -5.77
N ARG A 26 -31.09 2.44 -5.58
CA ARG A 26 -31.02 1.00 -5.23
C ARG A 26 -31.64 0.09 -6.29
N SER A 27 -32.42 0.68 -7.22
CA SER A 27 -33.19 -0.02 -8.25
C SER A 27 -32.69 0.34 -9.63
N LEU A 28 -32.91 -0.54 -10.60
CA LEU A 28 -32.71 -0.25 -12.03
C LEU A 28 -33.92 0.45 -12.68
N ASP A 29 -34.97 0.70 -11.92
CA ASP A 29 -36.19 1.37 -12.40
C ASP A 29 -36.02 2.90 -12.42
N PRO A 30 -36.03 3.56 -13.61
CA PRO A 30 -35.92 5.00 -13.68
C PRO A 30 -37.05 5.77 -12.96
N ALA A 31 -38.21 5.14 -12.76
CA ALA A 31 -39.32 5.75 -12.03
C ALA A 31 -39.04 5.90 -10.54
N GLN A 32 -38.12 5.10 -9.98
CA GLN A 32 -37.71 5.13 -8.58
C GLN A 32 -36.48 6.03 -8.34
N ALA A 33 -35.99 6.71 -9.37
CA ALA A 33 -34.85 7.61 -9.25
C ALA A 33 -35.21 8.84 -8.40
N PRO A 34 -34.32 9.26 -7.46
CA PRO A 34 -34.57 10.39 -6.58
C PRO A 34 -34.61 11.75 -7.33
N ASP A 35 -33.89 11.85 -8.41
CA ASP A 35 -33.74 13.08 -9.18
C ASP A 35 -33.70 12.84 -10.71
N ALA A 36 -33.70 13.90 -11.50
CA ALA A 36 -33.70 13.82 -12.96
C ALA A 36 -32.36 13.29 -13.53
N THR A 37 -31.26 13.58 -12.87
CA THR A 37 -29.90 13.18 -13.31
C THR A 37 -29.73 11.66 -13.16
N SER A 38 -30.04 11.13 -11.98
CA SER A 38 -30.00 9.69 -11.72
C SER A 38 -30.97 8.91 -12.59
N ARG A 39 -32.15 9.51 -12.89
CA ARG A 39 -33.09 8.93 -13.85
C ARG A 39 -32.51 8.79 -15.25
N GLN A 40 -31.83 9.82 -15.74
CA GLN A 40 -31.18 9.76 -17.06
C GLN A 40 -30.08 8.69 -17.12
N GLU A 41 -29.30 8.52 -16.04
CA GLU A 41 -28.29 7.47 -15.97
C GLU A 41 -28.93 6.07 -15.99
N LEU A 42 -30.04 5.87 -15.26
CA LEU A 42 -30.79 4.62 -15.30
C LEU A 42 -31.45 4.35 -16.65
N GLU A 43 -31.93 5.38 -17.35
CA GLU A 43 -32.43 5.25 -18.71
C GLU A 43 -31.34 4.82 -19.68
N LYS A 44 -30.14 5.41 -19.61
CA LYS A 44 -28.98 4.98 -20.42
C LYS A 44 -28.60 3.51 -20.12
N LEU A 45 -28.59 3.12 -18.85
CA LEU A 45 -28.32 1.75 -18.46
C LEU A 45 -29.37 0.79 -19.08
N ASN A 46 -30.66 1.10 -18.92
CA ASN A 46 -31.72 0.27 -19.46
C ASN A 46 -31.73 0.24 -21.00
N LEU A 47 -31.33 1.33 -21.65
CA LEU A 47 -31.10 1.36 -23.09
C LEU A 47 -30.00 0.39 -23.51
N ALA A 48 -28.87 0.34 -22.77
CA ALA A 48 -27.80 -0.62 -23.02
C ALA A 48 -28.31 -2.07 -22.91
N LEU A 49 -29.13 -2.37 -21.89
CA LEU A 49 -29.74 -3.68 -21.72
C LEU A 49 -30.72 -4.03 -22.87
N GLU A 50 -31.50 -3.06 -23.34
CA GLU A 50 -32.43 -3.24 -24.46
C GLU A 50 -31.69 -3.48 -25.79
N MET A 51 -30.59 -2.76 -26.05
CA MET A 51 -29.70 -3.05 -27.18
C MET A 51 -29.15 -4.47 -27.12
N GLY A 52 -28.71 -4.92 -25.96
CA GLY A 52 -28.42 -6.30 -25.59
C GLY A 52 -27.34 -7.02 -26.41
N ASN A 53 -26.77 -6.40 -27.46
CA ASN A 53 -25.70 -6.99 -28.26
C ASN A 53 -24.76 -5.89 -28.81
N ASN A 54 -23.48 -6.23 -28.95
CA ASN A 54 -22.41 -5.31 -29.37
C ASN A 54 -22.31 -4.07 -28.47
N VAL A 55 -22.47 -4.24 -27.15
CA VAL A 55 -22.48 -3.15 -26.16
C VAL A 55 -21.44 -3.42 -25.09
N MET A 56 -20.69 -2.37 -24.74
CA MET A 56 -19.91 -2.27 -23.51
C MET A 56 -20.62 -1.26 -22.59
N LEU A 57 -21.24 -1.77 -21.53
CA LEU A 57 -21.79 -0.96 -20.45
C LEU A 57 -20.65 -0.67 -19.46
N TYR A 58 -20.31 0.61 -19.32
CA TYR A 58 -19.23 1.06 -18.44
C TYR A 58 -19.79 1.90 -17.30
N LEU A 59 -19.66 1.40 -16.07
CA LEU A 59 -20.00 2.14 -14.85
C LEU A 59 -18.74 2.77 -14.30
N ASP A 60 -18.69 4.08 -14.29
CA ASP A 60 -17.56 4.87 -13.82
C ASP A 60 -17.77 5.32 -12.38
N ASP A 61 -16.70 5.36 -11.58
CA ASP A 61 -16.72 5.82 -10.19
C ASP A 61 -17.78 5.13 -9.31
N ILE A 62 -17.80 3.78 -9.35
CA ILE A 62 -18.79 2.96 -8.61
C ILE A 62 -18.77 3.13 -7.10
N GLN A 63 -17.70 3.69 -6.51
CA GLN A 63 -17.61 4.00 -5.08
C GLN A 63 -18.66 5.02 -4.62
N HIS A 64 -19.30 5.74 -5.54
CA HIS A 64 -20.39 6.68 -5.28
C HIS A 64 -21.78 6.07 -5.42
N THR A 65 -21.87 4.76 -5.72
CA THR A 65 -23.16 4.07 -5.89
C THR A 65 -23.52 3.27 -4.65
N HIS A 66 -24.79 2.95 -4.49
CA HIS A 66 -25.28 2.12 -3.40
C HIS A 66 -24.88 0.64 -3.62
N PRO A 67 -24.41 -0.10 -2.59
CA PRO A 67 -24.05 -1.51 -2.73
C PRO A 67 -25.18 -2.40 -3.26
N GLU A 68 -26.46 -2.15 -2.90
CA GLU A 68 -27.62 -2.89 -3.40
C GLU A 68 -27.84 -2.69 -4.91
N PHE A 69 -27.49 -1.51 -5.44
CA PHE A 69 -27.53 -1.26 -6.88
C PHE A 69 -26.51 -2.16 -7.61
N LEU A 70 -25.30 -2.25 -7.09
CA LEU A 70 -24.27 -3.13 -7.67
C LEU A 70 -24.62 -4.60 -7.60
N GLN A 71 -25.36 -5.04 -6.56
CA GLN A 71 -25.83 -6.41 -6.43
C GLN A 71 -26.79 -6.83 -7.55
N LYS A 72 -27.48 -5.89 -8.23
CA LYS A 72 -28.36 -6.21 -9.36
C LYS A 72 -27.61 -6.85 -10.54
N PHE A 73 -26.30 -6.63 -10.63
CA PHE A 73 -25.45 -7.19 -11.69
C PHE A 73 -24.95 -8.61 -11.42
N ILE A 74 -25.16 -9.16 -10.22
CA ILE A 74 -24.63 -10.47 -9.83
C ILE A 74 -25.03 -11.55 -10.82
N SER A 75 -26.31 -11.65 -11.16
CA SER A 75 -26.84 -12.66 -12.09
C SER A 75 -26.37 -12.45 -13.54
N LEU A 76 -25.94 -11.24 -13.89
CA LEU A 76 -25.34 -10.96 -15.19
C LEU A 76 -23.87 -11.44 -15.24
N CYS A 77 -23.18 -11.41 -14.11
CA CYS A 77 -21.79 -11.84 -13.98
C CYS A 77 -21.62 -13.35 -13.78
N ASP A 78 -22.69 -14.08 -13.46
CA ASP A 78 -22.64 -15.53 -13.34
C ASP A 78 -23.01 -16.27 -14.66
N GLY A 79 -22.97 -17.58 -14.64
CA GLY A 79 -23.29 -18.42 -15.80
C GLY A 79 -24.70 -18.26 -16.36
N THR A 80 -25.63 -17.67 -15.60
CA THR A 80 -26.99 -17.41 -16.07
C THR A 80 -27.07 -16.24 -17.05
N ARG A 81 -26.13 -15.29 -16.93
CA ARG A 81 -26.02 -14.09 -17.79
C ARG A 81 -27.35 -13.35 -17.95
N ARG A 82 -28.13 -13.22 -16.87
CA ARG A 82 -29.44 -12.58 -16.87
C ARG A 82 -29.47 -11.36 -15.95
N ILE A 83 -30.24 -10.37 -16.32
CA ILE A 83 -30.49 -9.18 -15.50
C ILE A 83 -31.92 -8.69 -15.72
N GLU A 84 -32.54 -8.19 -14.67
CA GLU A 84 -33.84 -7.51 -14.79
C GLU A 84 -33.58 -6.01 -14.98
N GLY A 85 -34.35 -5.39 -15.86
CA GLY A 85 -34.36 -3.95 -16.10
C GLY A 85 -35.75 -3.45 -16.40
N VAL A 86 -35.90 -2.15 -16.56
CA VAL A 86 -37.19 -1.51 -16.84
C VAL A 86 -37.08 -0.69 -18.11
N TRP A 87 -37.84 -1.09 -19.16
CA TRP A 87 -37.88 -0.38 -20.42
C TRP A 87 -39.30 0.14 -20.68
N ARG A 88 -39.40 1.45 -20.84
CA ARG A 88 -40.70 2.15 -21.09
C ARG A 88 -41.75 1.78 -20.03
N GLY A 89 -41.36 1.76 -18.75
CA GLY A 89 -42.23 1.47 -17.62
C GLY A 89 -42.63 -0.01 -17.45
N LYS A 90 -42.03 -0.93 -18.22
CA LYS A 90 -42.27 -2.38 -18.08
C LYS A 90 -41.01 -3.10 -17.63
N THR A 91 -41.12 -3.90 -16.57
CA THR A 91 -40.03 -4.80 -16.12
C THR A 91 -39.83 -5.89 -17.17
N LYS A 92 -38.58 -6.14 -17.49
CA LYS A 92 -38.15 -7.12 -18.48
C LYS A 92 -36.89 -7.84 -18.00
N THR A 93 -36.85 -9.15 -18.16
CA THR A 93 -35.64 -9.96 -17.93
C THR A 93 -34.86 -10.06 -19.23
N TYR A 94 -33.60 -9.62 -19.21
CA TYR A 94 -32.68 -9.70 -20.34
C TYR A 94 -31.79 -10.92 -20.19
N ASP A 95 -31.73 -11.75 -21.24
CA ASP A 95 -30.82 -12.91 -21.35
C ASP A 95 -29.68 -12.51 -22.29
N MET A 96 -28.46 -12.41 -21.73
CA MET A 96 -27.26 -11.97 -22.44
C MET A 96 -26.37 -13.16 -22.88
N ARG A 97 -26.85 -14.41 -22.75
CA ARG A 97 -26.09 -15.58 -23.21
C ARG A 97 -25.92 -15.56 -24.73
N GLY A 98 -24.69 -15.80 -25.18
CA GLY A 98 -24.33 -15.77 -26.61
C GLY A 98 -24.32 -14.38 -27.23
N ARG A 99 -24.52 -13.31 -26.46
CA ARG A 99 -24.50 -11.92 -26.93
C ARG A 99 -23.15 -11.27 -26.62
N LYS A 100 -22.70 -10.38 -27.50
CA LYS A 100 -21.53 -9.54 -27.28
C LYS A 100 -21.90 -8.37 -26.34
N PHE A 101 -22.08 -8.69 -25.06
CA PHE A 101 -22.42 -7.73 -24.03
C PHE A 101 -21.40 -7.82 -22.90
N ALA A 102 -20.68 -6.74 -22.68
CA ALA A 102 -19.70 -6.61 -21.60
C ALA A 102 -20.16 -5.58 -20.58
N VAL A 103 -19.96 -5.87 -19.29
CA VAL A 103 -20.08 -4.89 -18.20
C VAL A 103 -18.70 -4.67 -17.63
N VAL A 104 -18.29 -3.42 -17.56
CA VAL A 104 -17.03 -3.00 -16.94
C VAL A 104 -17.36 -1.97 -15.86
N MET A 105 -16.84 -2.16 -14.69
CA MET A 105 -17.01 -1.25 -13.56
C MET A 105 -15.66 -0.72 -13.14
N ALA A 106 -15.54 0.59 -12.94
CA ALA A 106 -14.32 1.22 -12.45
C ALA A 106 -14.64 2.02 -11.18
N GLY A 107 -13.72 1.98 -10.24
CA GLY A 107 -13.86 2.71 -8.99
C GLY A 107 -12.52 2.90 -8.30
N ASN A 108 -12.48 3.89 -7.42
CA ASN A 108 -11.35 4.14 -6.57
C ASN A 108 -11.45 3.30 -5.27
N PRO A 109 -10.31 2.85 -4.71
CA PRO A 109 -10.31 2.06 -3.49
C PRO A 109 -10.76 2.83 -2.24
N TYR A 110 -10.76 4.17 -2.27
CA TYR A 110 -11.26 5.04 -1.21
C TYR A 110 -12.38 5.94 -1.74
N THR A 111 -13.38 6.17 -0.87
CA THR A 111 -14.40 7.19 -1.09
C THR A 111 -13.83 8.60 -0.83
N GLU A 112 -14.56 9.65 -1.18
CA GLU A 112 -14.17 11.04 -0.88
C GLU A 112 -14.05 11.31 0.63
N SER A 113 -14.84 10.59 1.46
CA SER A 113 -14.72 10.63 2.92
C SER A 113 -13.46 9.94 3.44
N GLY A 114 -12.72 9.25 2.55
CA GLY A 114 -11.53 8.48 2.88
C GLY A 114 -11.81 7.10 3.47
N GLU A 115 -13.06 6.64 3.42
CA GLU A 115 -13.41 5.27 3.76
C GLU A 115 -13.03 4.30 2.64
N VAL A 116 -12.68 3.06 3.01
CA VAL A 116 -12.38 2.02 2.01
C VAL A 116 -13.68 1.60 1.35
N PHE A 117 -13.74 1.75 0.02
CA PHE A 117 -14.85 1.24 -0.77
C PHE A 117 -14.78 -0.28 -0.86
N LYS A 118 -15.87 -0.94 -0.51
CA LYS A 118 -15.99 -2.41 -0.57
C LYS A 118 -16.99 -2.79 -1.67
N ILE A 119 -16.50 -3.47 -2.69
CA ILE A 119 -17.35 -4.12 -3.67
C ILE A 119 -18.10 -5.24 -2.94
N PRO A 120 -19.43 -5.41 -3.15
CA PRO A 120 -20.17 -6.52 -2.56
C PRO A 120 -19.49 -7.87 -2.86
N ASP A 121 -19.23 -8.68 -1.81
CA ASP A 121 -18.46 -9.92 -1.93
C ASP A 121 -19.03 -10.88 -2.99
N MET A 122 -20.37 -10.96 -3.09
CA MET A 122 -21.03 -11.79 -4.09
C MET A 122 -20.77 -11.32 -5.53
N LEU A 123 -20.56 -10.05 -5.76
CA LEU A 123 -20.19 -9.50 -7.08
C LEU A 123 -18.71 -9.70 -7.33
N ALA A 124 -17.87 -9.40 -6.33
CA ALA A 124 -16.42 -9.55 -6.42
C ALA A 124 -16.00 -11.00 -6.75
N ASN A 125 -16.68 -11.99 -6.18
CA ASN A 125 -16.41 -13.42 -6.43
C ASN A 125 -16.83 -13.89 -7.84
N ARG A 126 -17.54 -13.08 -8.62
CA ARG A 126 -18.04 -13.41 -9.97
C ARG A 126 -17.47 -12.53 -11.06
N ALA A 127 -16.79 -11.46 -10.69
CA ALA A 127 -16.15 -10.53 -11.61
C ALA A 127 -14.65 -10.77 -11.66
N ASP A 128 -14.05 -10.55 -12.81
CA ASP A 128 -12.60 -10.44 -12.93
C ASP A 128 -12.18 -9.07 -12.41
N ILE A 129 -11.43 -9.05 -11.32
CA ILE A 129 -10.97 -7.81 -10.70
C ILE A 129 -9.55 -7.52 -11.15
N TYR A 130 -9.35 -6.38 -11.74
CA TYR A 130 -8.05 -5.88 -12.17
C TYR A 130 -7.64 -4.67 -11.35
N ASN A 131 -6.58 -4.82 -10.58
CA ASN A 131 -5.89 -3.69 -9.98
C ASN A 131 -4.87 -3.17 -11.00
N LEU A 132 -5.11 -1.97 -11.54
CA LEU A 132 -4.25 -1.42 -12.60
C LEU A 132 -2.79 -1.21 -12.18
N GLY A 133 -2.51 -1.13 -10.87
CA GLY A 133 -1.15 -1.09 -10.37
C GLY A 133 -0.44 -2.44 -10.36
N ASP A 134 -1.17 -3.54 -10.15
CA ASP A 134 -0.60 -4.89 -10.02
C ASP A 134 -0.65 -5.71 -11.32
N VAL A 135 -1.61 -5.41 -12.20
CA VAL A 135 -1.81 -6.11 -13.49
C VAL A 135 -0.59 -6.02 -14.40
N LEU A 136 0.27 -5.04 -14.17
CA LEU A 136 1.44 -4.77 -14.99
C LEU A 136 2.72 -5.43 -14.48
N GLY A 137 2.62 -6.42 -13.60
CA GLY A 137 3.78 -7.18 -13.10
C GLY A 137 4.69 -7.62 -14.25
N GLY A 138 5.93 -7.11 -14.27
CA GLY A 138 6.88 -7.29 -15.38
C GLY A 138 6.71 -6.33 -16.56
N MET A 139 5.74 -5.43 -16.57
CA MET A 139 5.51 -4.40 -17.59
C MET A 139 5.70 -2.98 -17.03
N GLU A 140 6.48 -2.83 -15.97
CA GLU A 140 6.67 -1.56 -15.27
C GLU A 140 7.20 -0.45 -16.19
N ASP A 141 8.14 -0.78 -17.08
CA ASP A 141 8.70 0.19 -18.02
C ASP A 141 7.64 0.74 -18.99
N ALA A 142 6.74 -0.11 -19.49
CA ALA A 142 5.65 0.31 -20.36
C ALA A 142 4.65 1.20 -19.60
N PHE A 143 4.36 0.87 -18.36
CA PHE A 143 3.50 1.68 -17.51
C PHE A 143 4.12 3.02 -17.16
N LEU A 144 5.39 3.05 -16.78
CA LEU A 144 6.15 4.29 -16.55
C LEU A 144 6.19 5.18 -17.79
N LEU A 145 6.31 4.58 -18.99
CA LEU A 145 6.29 5.31 -20.24
C LEU A 145 4.92 5.91 -20.53
N SER A 146 3.83 5.21 -20.19
CA SER A 146 2.47 5.71 -20.40
C SER A 146 2.16 7.00 -19.61
N TYR A 147 2.81 7.22 -18.46
CA TYR A 147 2.72 8.52 -17.76
C TYR A 147 3.29 9.66 -18.59
N VAL A 148 4.42 9.43 -19.28
CA VAL A 148 5.03 10.41 -20.16
C VAL A 148 4.16 10.68 -21.38
N GLU A 149 3.67 9.63 -22.04
CA GLU A 149 2.78 9.72 -23.19
C GLU A 149 1.50 10.52 -22.88
N ASN A 150 0.89 10.22 -21.73
CA ASN A 150 -0.38 10.86 -21.33
C ASN A 150 -0.22 12.36 -21.06
N CYS A 151 0.93 12.81 -20.58
CA CYS A 151 1.14 14.21 -20.19
C CYS A 151 1.78 15.08 -21.28
N LEU A 152 2.04 14.55 -22.49
CA LEU A 152 2.67 15.33 -23.58
C LEU A 152 1.92 16.63 -23.87
N THR A 153 0.61 16.55 -24.02
CA THR A 153 -0.23 17.72 -24.33
C THR A 153 -0.38 18.71 -23.18
N SER A 154 -0.01 18.29 -21.97
CA SER A 154 -0.06 19.16 -20.78
C SER A 154 1.15 20.11 -20.68
N ASN A 155 2.25 19.80 -21.37
CA ASN A 155 3.44 20.64 -21.34
C ASN A 155 3.65 21.33 -22.70
N PRO A 156 3.81 22.66 -22.75
CA PRO A 156 3.90 23.39 -24.03
C PRO A 156 5.12 23.01 -24.88
N VAL A 157 6.24 22.60 -24.26
CA VAL A 157 7.45 22.15 -24.96
C VAL A 157 7.27 20.75 -25.56
N LEU A 158 6.51 19.89 -24.88
CA LEU A 158 6.28 18.51 -25.31
C LEU A 158 5.02 18.35 -26.19
N ALA A 159 4.08 19.29 -26.15
CA ALA A 159 2.82 19.20 -26.87
C ALA A 159 2.99 18.92 -28.38
N PRO A 160 3.97 19.49 -29.09
CA PRO A 160 4.20 19.17 -30.50
C PRO A 160 4.52 17.69 -30.75
N LEU A 161 5.11 16.97 -29.78
CA LEU A 161 5.43 15.54 -29.92
C LEU A 161 4.16 14.66 -29.98
N ALA A 162 3.07 15.10 -29.39
CA ALA A 162 1.81 14.34 -29.41
C ALA A 162 1.22 14.15 -30.84
N THR A 163 1.60 14.99 -31.78
CA THR A 163 1.16 14.91 -33.19
C THR A 163 2.22 14.35 -34.13
N ARG A 164 3.42 14.06 -33.60
CA ARG A 164 4.55 13.49 -34.34
C ARG A 164 4.63 11.98 -34.16
N ASP A 165 5.63 11.34 -34.78
CA ASP A 165 5.86 9.92 -34.62
C ASP A 165 6.24 9.59 -33.15
N MET A 166 5.54 8.65 -32.54
CA MET A 166 5.83 8.21 -31.17
C MET A 166 7.21 7.56 -31.05
N ALA A 167 7.79 7.04 -32.13
CA ALA A 167 9.16 6.55 -32.14
C ALA A 167 10.17 7.63 -31.77
N ASP A 168 9.94 8.87 -32.24
CA ASP A 168 10.78 10.03 -31.89
C ASP A 168 10.70 10.33 -30.38
N LEU A 169 9.50 10.24 -29.77
CA LEU A 169 9.35 10.40 -28.33
C LEU A 169 10.20 9.39 -27.57
N TYR A 170 10.16 8.12 -27.96
CA TYR A 170 10.93 7.07 -27.25
C TYR A 170 12.42 7.27 -27.36
N LEU A 171 12.91 7.70 -28.53
CA LEU A 171 14.30 8.06 -28.72
C LEU A 171 14.72 9.28 -27.87
N LEU A 172 13.86 10.30 -27.80
CA LEU A 172 14.11 11.49 -26.97
C LEU A 172 14.07 11.15 -25.47
N VAL A 173 13.19 10.24 -25.03
CA VAL A 173 13.18 9.73 -23.66
C VAL A 173 14.46 8.95 -23.35
N ASP A 174 14.93 8.12 -24.27
CA ASP A 174 16.19 7.40 -24.13
C ASP A 174 17.38 8.37 -24.07
N LYS A 175 17.38 9.42 -24.88
CA LYS A 175 18.37 10.49 -24.80
C LYS A 175 18.32 11.23 -23.46
N ALA A 176 17.13 11.50 -22.94
CA ALA A 176 16.94 12.12 -21.61
C ALA A 176 17.46 11.22 -20.47
N ARG A 177 17.42 9.90 -20.64
CA ARG A 177 18.01 8.90 -19.73
C ARG A 177 19.55 8.77 -19.88
N GLY A 178 20.16 9.53 -20.77
CA GLY A 178 21.61 9.53 -21.00
C GLY A 178 22.10 8.48 -22.00
N LYS A 179 21.21 7.83 -22.75
CA LYS A 179 21.62 6.96 -23.85
C LYS A 179 22.14 7.80 -25.04
N ASP A 180 23.11 7.28 -25.76
CA ASP A 180 23.60 7.92 -26.98
C ASP A 180 22.60 7.71 -28.11
N VAL A 181 21.86 8.74 -28.46
CA VAL A 181 20.88 8.74 -29.55
C VAL A 181 21.30 9.79 -30.57
N SER A 182 21.60 9.33 -31.79
CA SER A 182 21.92 10.20 -32.91
C SER A 182 20.68 10.94 -33.42
N THR A 183 20.81 12.19 -33.74
CA THR A 183 19.73 13.00 -34.33
C THR A 183 19.22 12.46 -35.67
N ASN A 184 20.05 11.70 -36.39
CA ASN A 184 19.70 11.06 -37.66
C ASN A 184 18.69 9.90 -37.50
N GLN A 185 18.44 9.44 -36.28
CA GLN A 185 17.47 8.38 -35.98
C GLN A 185 16.03 8.94 -35.81
N LEU A 186 15.92 10.26 -35.64
CA LEU A 186 14.63 10.94 -35.50
C LEU A 186 13.97 11.09 -36.86
N SER A 187 12.68 10.78 -36.93
CA SER A 187 11.87 10.90 -38.13
C SER A 187 11.60 12.36 -38.52
N HIS A 188 11.48 13.23 -37.50
CA HIS A 188 11.30 14.68 -37.68
C HIS A 188 12.63 15.42 -37.57
N ALA A 189 12.77 16.46 -38.38
CA ALA A 189 13.95 17.36 -38.35
C ALA A 189 13.85 18.36 -37.20
N TYR A 190 14.40 18.02 -36.04
CA TYR A 190 14.47 18.91 -34.88
C TYR A 190 15.72 19.79 -34.96
N SER A 191 15.59 21.04 -34.54
CA SER A 191 16.78 21.89 -34.30
C SER A 191 17.50 21.45 -33.02
N GLY A 192 18.81 21.73 -32.93
CA GLY A 192 19.58 21.42 -31.74
C GLY A 192 19.05 22.10 -30.45
N ALA A 193 18.53 23.32 -30.58
CA ALA A 193 17.92 24.05 -29.48
C ALA A 193 16.62 23.36 -29.02
N GLU A 194 15.75 22.97 -29.96
CA GLU A 194 14.51 22.25 -29.68
C GLU A 194 14.76 20.91 -28.97
N ILE A 195 15.73 20.12 -29.45
CA ILE A 195 16.14 18.88 -28.77
C ILE A 195 16.63 19.18 -27.37
N GLY A 196 17.42 20.24 -27.17
CA GLY A 196 17.92 20.63 -25.86
C GLY A 196 16.80 20.94 -24.86
N GLU A 197 15.81 21.71 -25.29
CA GLU A 197 14.63 22.05 -24.47
C GLU A 197 13.78 20.82 -24.16
N ILE A 198 13.46 20.00 -25.16
CA ILE A 198 12.69 18.77 -24.99
C ILE A 198 13.38 17.82 -24.02
N VAL A 199 14.67 17.56 -24.20
CA VAL A 199 15.45 16.68 -23.33
C VAL A 199 15.51 17.22 -21.90
N ALA A 200 15.70 18.54 -21.73
CA ALA A 200 15.71 19.17 -20.42
C ALA A 200 14.37 19.03 -19.69
N VAL A 201 13.24 19.17 -20.38
CA VAL A 201 11.91 18.94 -19.81
C VAL A 201 11.69 17.46 -19.52
N LEU A 202 12.05 16.55 -20.44
CA LEU A 202 11.90 15.12 -20.25
C LEU A 202 12.71 14.61 -19.04
N GLN A 203 13.92 15.09 -18.82
CA GLN A 203 14.73 14.71 -17.63
C GLN A 203 14.01 15.03 -16.32
N ARG A 204 13.41 16.22 -16.22
CA ARG A 204 12.65 16.64 -15.04
C ARG A 204 11.35 15.85 -14.92
N LEU A 205 10.67 15.63 -16.05
CA LEU A 205 9.45 14.85 -16.13
C LEU A 205 9.66 13.41 -15.67
N LEU A 206 10.78 12.77 -16.03
CA LEU A 206 11.14 11.43 -15.57
C LEU A 206 11.32 11.37 -14.05
N THR A 207 11.95 12.40 -13.46
CA THR A 207 12.07 12.51 -11.99
C THR A 207 10.71 12.63 -11.31
N VAL A 208 9.83 13.48 -11.83
CA VAL A 208 8.44 13.63 -11.33
C VAL A 208 7.67 12.32 -11.48
N ARG A 209 7.77 11.68 -12.63
CA ARG A 209 7.12 10.40 -12.92
C ARG A 209 7.47 9.32 -11.89
N ASP A 210 8.75 9.22 -11.54
CA ASP A 210 9.22 8.22 -10.58
C ASP A 210 8.62 8.45 -9.18
N VAL A 211 8.43 9.72 -8.77
CA VAL A 211 7.73 10.05 -7.53
C VAL A 211 6.24 9.71 -7.63
N VAL A 212 5.57 10.15 -8.70
CA VAL A 212 4.14 9.88 -8.92
C VAL A 212 3.86 8.37 -8.96
N TYR A 213 4.73 7.60 -9.59
CA TYR A 213 4.62 6.14 -9.64
C TYR A 213 4.74 5.48 -8.26
N ARG A 214 5.74 5.88 -7.44
CA ARG A 214 5.89 5.37 -6.06
C ARG A 214 4.68 5.73 -5.19
N VAL A 215 4.15 6.93 -5.34
CA VAL A 215 2.92 7.36 -4.66
C VAL A 215 1.74 6.48 -5.08
N ASN A 216 1.61 6.19 -6.38
CA ASN A 216 0.55 5.29 -6.87
C ASN A 216 0.68 3.87 -6.30
N GLN A 217 1.88 3.30 -6.32
CA GLN A 217 2.14 1.98 -5.73
C GLN A 217 1.79 1.94 -4.24
N GLN A 218 2.20 2.95 -3.47
CA GLN A 218 1.89 3.03 -2.05
C GLN A 218 0.39 3.22 -1.79
N TYR A 219 -0.29 4.03 -2.60
CA TYR A 219 -1.75 4.21 -2.53
C TYR A 219 -2.48 2.87 -2.73
N ILE A 220 -2.12 2.12 -3.77
CA ILE A 220 -2.71 0.81 -4.08
C ILE A 220 -2.41 -0.20 -2.98
N ALA A 221 -1.16 -0.30 -2.55
CA ALA A 221 -0.75 -1.21 -1.47
C ALA A 221 -1.48 -0.91 -0.16
N SER A 222 -1.61 0.38 0.18
CA SER A 222 -2.37 0.82 1.34
C SER A 222 -3.86 0.48 1.21
N ALA A 223 -4.47 0.69 0.04
CA ALA A 223 -5.88 0.37 -0.17
C ALA A 223 -6.18 -1.14 -0.09
N ALA A 224 -5.28 -1.97 -0.62
CA ALA A 224 -5.42 -3.43 -0.59
C ALA A 224 -5.23 -4.04 0.81
N GLN A 225 -4.57 -3.32 1.73
CA GLN A 225 -4.26 -3.83 3.05
C GLN A 225 -5.49 -3.80 3.98
N ALA A 226 -5.88 -4.98 4.50
CA ALA A 226 -6.94 -5.06 5.50
C ALA A 226 -6.53 -4.37 6.81
N ASP A 227 -7.47 -3.68 7.47
CA ASP A 227 -7.22 -2.86 8.65
C ASP A 227 -6.55 -3.63 9.80
N ARG A 228 -6.90 -4.91 9.98
CA ARG A 228 -6.29 -5.78 11.01
C ARG A 228 -4.77 -5.99 10.85
N TYR A 229 -4.24 -5.84 9.64
CA TYR A 229 -2.81 -6.03 9.35
C TYR A 229 -2.05 -4.71 9.17
N ARG A 230 -2.73 -3.55 9.25
CA ARG A 230 -2.07 -2.26 9.12
C ARG A 230 -1.12 -2.01 10.28
N VAL A 231 0.07 -1.56 9.98
CA VAL A 231 1.11 -1.14 10.93
C VAL A 231 1.35 0.37 10.91
N GLU A 232 0.71 1.07 9.99
CA GLU A 232 0.80 2.52 9.80
C GLU A 232 -0.55 3.08 9.33
N PRO A 233 -0.82 4.38 9.48
CA PRO A 233 -2.04 5.03 8.98
C PRO A 233 -2.26 4.80 7.48
N PRO A 234 -3.52 4.83 6.99
CA PRO A 234 -3.81 4.66 5.57
C PRO A 234 -3.20 5.78 4.72
N PHE A 235 -2.51 5.40 3.65
CA PHE A 235 -1.98 6.33 2.67
C PHE A 235 -3.02 6.64 1.59
N ARG A 236 -3.34 7.92 1.38
CA ARG A 236 -4.46 8.37 0.54
C ARG A 236 -4.05 9.31 -0.60
N LEU A 237 -2.82 9.82 -0.61
CA LEU A 237 -2.33 10.63 -1.72
C LEU A 237 -2.25 9.79 -2.99
N GLN A 238 -2.67 10.36 -4.11
CA GLN A 238 -2.80 9.64 -5.38
C GLN A 238 -1.63 9.93 -6.31
N GLY A 239 -1.16 8.89 -7.00
CA GLY A 239 -0.18 8.97 -8.09
C GLY A 239 -0.83 8.73 -9.45
N SER A 240 -1.89 9.47 -9.78
CA SER A 240 -2.67 9.28 -11.01
C SER A 240 -2.08 10.00 -12.22
N TYR A 241 -2.56 9.66 -13.43
CA TYR A 241 -2.25 10.45 -14.64
C TYR A 241 -2.65 11.92 -14.50
N ARG A 242 -3.71 12.21 -13.73
CA ARG A 242 -4.15 13.59 -13.46
C ARG A 242 -3.08 14.36 -12.65
N ASN A 243 -2.46 13.72 -11.67
CA ASN A 243 -1.36 14.30 -10.91
C ASN A 243 -0.16 14.56 -11.82
N MET A 244 0.17 13.58 -12.66
CA MET A 244 1.25 13.71 -13.62
C MET A 244 1.03 14.88 -14.58
N ASN A 245 -0.19 15.05 -15.11
CA ASN A 245 -0.55 16.14 -16.00
C ASN A 245 -0.42 17.51 -15.33
N LYS A 246 -0.93 17.67 -14.10
CA LYS A 246 -0.83 18.92 -13.33
C LYS A 246 0.63 19.29 -13.00
N LEU A 247 1.49 18.32 -12.75
CA LEU A 247 2.91 18.55 -12.51
C LEU A 247 3.62 18.87 -13.82
N ALA A 248 3.35 18.11 -14.89
CA ALA A 248 3.96 18.32 -16.20
C ALA A 248 3.72 19.73 -16.75
N GLU A 249 2.50 20.27 -16.59
CA GLU A 249 2.12 21.62 -17.02
C GLU A 249 3.06 22.70 -16.48
N LYS A 250 3.58 22.51 -15.26
CA LYS A 250 4.41 23.49 -14.56
C LYS A 250 5.93 23.32 -14.79
N ILE A 251 6.35 22.23 -15.44
CA ILE A 251 7.77 21.98 -15.71
C ILE A 251 8.27 22.85 -16.84
N SER A 252 9.38 23.55 -16.61
CA SER A 252 10.07 24.33 -17.63
C SER A 252 11.51 23.81 -17.91
N PRO A 253 12.06 24.07 -19.11
CA PRO A 253 13.43 23.64 -19.46
C PRO A 253 14.52 24.22 -18.55
N VAL A 254 14.29 25.36 -17.91
CA VAL A 254 15.27 26.08 -17.09
C VAL A 254 15.16 25.77 -15.59
N MET A 255 14.10 25.05 -15.18
CA MET A 255 13.87 24.70 -13.79
C MET A 255 15.04 23.92 -13.19
N ASN A 256 15.55 24.31 -12.03
CA ASN A 256 16.60 23.58 -11.32
C ASN A 256 16.05 22.43 -10.44
N ALA A 257 16.96 21.64 -9.85
CA ALA A 257 16.55 20.47 -9.06
C ALA A 257 15.78 20.87 -7.78
N ALA A 258 16.14 21.98 -7.12
CA ALA A 258 15.46 22.43 -5.90
C ALA A 258 14.03 22.92 -6.22
N GLU A 259 13.86 23.68 -7.29
CA GLU A 259 12.56 24.13 -7.79
C GLU A 259 11.65 22.94 -8.16
N LEU A 260 12.24 21.91 -8.79
CA LEU A 260 11.50 20.69 -9.12
C LEU A 260 11.04 19.94 -7.86
N GLN A 261 11.89 19.82 -6.85
CA GLN A 261 11.53 19.20 -5.58
C GLN A 261 10.45 20.00 -4.85
N GLN A 262 10.53 21.34 -4.90
CA GLN A 262 9.53 22.23 -4.34
C GLN A 262 8.18 22.08 -5.07
N LEU A 263 8.19 22.03 -6.41
CA LEU A 263 6.98 21.80 -7.22
C LEU A 263 6.25 20.51 -6.81
N ILE A 264 6.99 19.42 -6.63
CA ILE A 264 6.43 18.15 -6.19
C ILE A 264 5.83 18.28 -4.78
N SER A 265 6.55 18.94 -3.86
CA SER A 265 6.12 19.13 -2.48
C SER A 265 4.85 19.98 -2.40
N ASP A 266 4.79 21.09 -3.11
CA ASP A 266 3.63 22.00 -3.15
C ASP A 266 2.40 21.31 -3.74
N HIS A 267 2.59 20.49 -4.79
CA HIS A 267 1.51 19.71 -5.38
C HIS A 267 0.86 18.77 -4.36
N TYR A 268 1.67 17.96 -3.68
CA TYR A 268 1.15 16.99 -2.72
C TYR A 268 0.71 17.63 -1.39
N LEU A 269 1.29 18.77 -1.01
CA LEU A 269 0.79 19.57 0.11
C LEU A 269 -0.64 20.05 -0.19
N GLY A 270 -0.88 20.56 -1.40
CA GLY A 270 -2.22 20.95 -1.84
C GLY A 270 -3.20 19.77 -1.87
N GLU A 271 -2.77 18.57 -2.29
CA GLU A 271 -3.61 17.39 -2.24
C GLU A 271 -3.89 16.91 -0.81
N ALA A 272 -2.90 16.96 0.07
CA ALA A 272 -3.07 16.60 1.48
C ALA A 272 -4.07 17.50 2.20
N GLN A 273 -4.11 18.79 1.86
CA GLN A 273 -5.08 19.75 2.41
C GLN A 273 -6.53 19.43 2.04
N LEU A 274 -6.75 18.68 0.95
CA LEU A 274 -8.08 18.24 0.54
C LEU A 274 -8.53 16.97 1.28
N LEU A 275 -7.62 16.30 1.99
CA LEU A 275 -7.98 15.14 2.81
C LEU A 275 -8.74 15.61 4.07
N THR A 276 -9.86 14.96 4.35
CA THR A 276 -10.67 15.26 5.55
C THR A 276 -9.91 14.95 6.84
N THR A 277 -9.06 13.94 6.82
CA THR A 277 -8.23 13.50 7.97
C THR A 277 -6.93 12.92 7.47
N GLY A 278 -5.89 12.98 8.30
CA GLY A 278 -4.63 12.29 8.03
C GLY A 278 -3.69 13.03 7.08
N ALA A 279 -3.80 14.34 6.96
CA ALA A 279 -2.92 15.14 6.09
C ALA A 279 -1.45 15.04 6.52
N GLU A 280 -1.16 15.19 7.83
CA GLU A 280 0.19 15.10 8.38
C GLU A 280 0.82 13.72 8.10
N GLU A 281 0.10 12.65 8.40
CA GLU A 281 0.57 11.27 8.24
C GLU A 281 0.87 10.96 6.77
N ASN A 282 0.05 11.46 5.87
CA ASN A 282 0.22 11.27 4.44
C ASN A 282 1.44 12.03 3.89
N LEU A 283 1.70 13.26 4.38
CA LEU A 283 2.88 14.03 3.99
C LEU A 283 4.17 13.42 4.55
N LEU A 284 4.16 12.95 5.79
CA LEU A 284 5.30 12.25 6.39
C LEU A 284 5.59 10.93 5.65
N LYS A 285 4.57 10.17 5.29
CA LYS A 285 4.74 8.97 4.46
C LYS A 285 5.29 9.30 3.08
N LEU A 286 4.84 10.37 2.45
CA LEU A 286 5.40 10.86 1.20
C LEU A 286 6.89 11.23 1.35
N GLY A 287 7.26 11.90 2.44
CA GLY A 287 8.64 12.23 2.78
C GLY A 287 9.51 10.97 2.95
N GLU A 288 8.98 9.94 3.63
CA GLU A 288 9.61 8.62 3.76
C GLU A 288 9.85 7.98 2.37
N LEU A 289 8.84 7.96 1.49
CA LEU A 289 8.95 7.41 0.13
C LEU A 289 9.97 8.14 -0.74
N ARG A 290 10.14 9.46 -0.53
CA ARG A 290 11.11 10.28 -1.26
C ARG A 290 12.49 10.29 -0.62
N GLY A 291 12.63 9.84 0.63
CA GLY A 291 13.87 9.92 1.41
C GLY A 291 14.24 11.36 1.78
N THR A 292 13.25 12.24 1.98
CA THR A 292 13.43 13.67 2.25
C THR A 292 13.08 14.11 3.67
N LEU A 293 12.73 13.15 4.55
CA LEU A 293 12.41 13.46 5.94
C LEU A 293 13.64 14.01 6.68
N THR A 294 13.42 15.10 7.41
CA THR A 294 14.36 15.57 8.43
C THR A 294 14.38 14.62 9.64
N ALA A 295 15.37 14.73 10.51
CA ALA A 295 15.44 13.92 11.73
C ALA A 295 14.21 14.13 12.65
N GLU A 296 13.70 15.36 12.73
CA GLU A 296 12.50 15.70 13.49
C GLU A 296 11.25 15.08 12.88
N GLU A 297 11.06 15.18 11.57
CA GLU A 297 9.96 14.57 10.83
C GLU A 297 9.99 13.05 10.93
N GLN A 298 11.19 12.45 10.88
CA GLN A 298 11.35 11.02 11.06
C GLN A 298 10.94 10.56 12.46
N ALA A 299 11.35 11.30 13.50
CA ALA A 299 10.93 11.03 14.87
C ALA A 299 9.40 11.19 15.03
N ARG A 300 8.83 12.24 14.44
CA ARG A 300 7.38 12.48 14.42
C ARG A 300 6.63 11.34 13.71
N TRP A 301 7.13 10.87 12.57
CA TRP A 301 6.55 9.75 11.84
C TRP A 301 6.56 8.45 12.66
N GLN A 302 7.65 8.16 13.36
CA GLN A 302 7.72 6.99 14.26
C GLN A 302 6.71 7.12 15.41
N GLN A 303 6.55 8.32 15.98
CA GLN A 303 5.56 8.59 17.02
C GLN A 303 4.14 8.31 16.51
N ILE A 304 3.79 8.81 15.32
CA ILE A 304 2.47 8.59 14.70
C ILE A 304 2.21 7.10 14.46
N LYS A 305 3.20 6.35 13.96
CA LYS A 305 3.06 4.89 13.77
C LYS A 305 2.84 4.18 15.11
N ALA A 306 3.55 4.57 16.16
CA ALA A 306 3.36 4.00 17.50
C ALA A 306 1.96 4.32 18.08
N ASP A 307 1.51 5.56 17.93
CA ASP A 307 0.18 5.99 18.37
C ASP A 307 -0.93 5.29 17.57
N PHE A 308 -0.75 5.09 16.26
CA PHE A 308 -1.68 4.34 15.42
C PHE A 308 -1.82 2.88 15.90
N LEU A 309 -0.70 2.21 16.18
CA LEU A 309 -0.71 0.83 16.68
C LEU A 309 -1.33 0.76 18.08
N ARG A 310 -1.05 1.73 18.95
CA ARG A 310 -1.65 1.85 20.27
C ARG A 310 -3.17 2.00 20.18
N ASN A 311 -3.66 2.96 19.40
CA ASN A 311 -5.08 3.20 19.21
C ASN A 311 -5.79 1.99 18.63
N LYS A 312 -5.15 1.29 17.72
CA LYS A 312 -5.65 0.05 17.14
C LYS A 312 -5.72 -1.09 18.16
N ALA A 313 -4.74 -1.23 19.04
CA ALA A 313 -4.74 -2.21 20.13
C ALA A 313 -5.81 -1.90 21.20
N MET A 314 -6.09 -0.60 21.44
CA MET A 314 -7.15 -0.17 22.35
C MET A 314 -8.56 -0.45 21.80
N GLY A 315 -8.72 -0.72 20.51
CA GLY A 315 -10.01 -0.80 19.84
C GLY A 315 -10.62 0.59 19.59
N ALA A 316 -11.51 0.70 18.61
CA ALA A 316 -12.34 1.88 18.43
C ALA A 316 -13.22 2.11 19.68
N GLU A 317 -13.84 3.28 19.82
CA GLU A 317 -14.60 3.78 20.98
C GLU A 317 -15.59 2.79 21.65
N ASP A 318 -15.90 1.66 21.00
CA ASP A 318 -16.73 0.54 21.51
C ASP A 318 -15.91 -0.60 22.16
N ALA A 319 -14.61 -0.42 22.43
CA ALA A 319 -13.81 -1.52 22.98
C ALA A 319 -14.22 -1.84 24.42
N ASP A 320 -14.53 -3.13 24.63
CA ASP A 320 -14.74 -3.76 25.91
C ASP A 320 -13.60 -3.41 26.91
N VAL A 321 -13.93 -3.29 28.19
CA VAL A 321 -12.99 -2.99 29.29
C VAL A 321 -11.72 -3.84 29.22
N GLY A 322 -11.83 -5.08 28.73
CA GLY A 322 -10.71 -5.99 28.51
C GLY A 322 -9.66 -5.46 27.51
N GLY A 323 -10.07 -4.85 26.41
CA GLY A 323 -9.18 -4.27 25.42
C GLY A 323 -8.38 -3.07 25.96
N ARG A 324 -9.01 -2.23 26.79
CA ARG A 324 -8.32 -1.10 27.46
C ARG A 324 -7.27 -1.56 28.47
N VAL A 325 -7.53 -2.64 29.20
CA VAL A 325 -6.56 -3.21 30.15
C VAL A 325 -5.37 -3.80 29.43
N VAL A 326 -5.58 -4.51 28.31
CA VAL A 326 -4.49 -5.06 27.47
C VAL A 326 -3.61 -3.95 26.89
N ALA A 327 -4.19 -2.85 26.47
CA ALA A 327 -3.44 -1.72 25.94
C ALA A 327 -2.61 -1.01 27.04
N GLN A 328 -3.17 -0.83 28.23
CA GLN A 328 -2.41 -0.28 29.37
C GLN A 328 -1.26 -1.19 29.80
N LEU A 329 -1.44 -2.51 29.76
CA LEU A 329 -0.38 -3.47 30.02
C LEU A 329 0.72 -3.42 28.94
N ALA A 330 0.35 -3.21 27.68
CA ALA A 330 1.30 -2.99 26.57
C ALA A 330 2.10 -1.69 26.76
N ASP A 331 1.45 -0.60 27.20
CA ASP A 331 2.13 0.68 27.51
C ASP A 331 3.12 0.52 28.68
N ILE A 332 2.76 -0.24 29.70
CA ILE A 332 3.65 -0.56 30.82
C ILE A 332 4.85 -1.39 30.32
N ALA A 333 4.62 -2.36 29.44
CA ALA A 333 5.69 -3.19 28.87
C ALA A 333 6.67 -2.35 28.03
N VAL A 334 6.17 -1.42 27.19
CA VAL A 334 7.01 -0.48 26.42
C VAL A 334 7.77 0.47 27.34
N GLY A 335 7.13 0.97 28.41
CA GLY A 335 7.76 1.82 29.43
C GLY A 335 8.89 1.07 30.15
N LEU A 336 8.69 -0.19 30.49
CA LEU A 336 9.71 -1.06 31.11
C LEU A 336 10.86 -1.38 30.15
N GLN A 337 10.61 -1.57 28.86
CA GLN A 337 11.65 -1.73 27.84
C GLN A 337 12.53 -0.48 27.73
N ARG A 338 11.93 0.71 27.72
CA ARG A 338 12.68 1.99 27.70
C ARG A 338 13.51 2.22 28.96
N LEU A 339 13.07 1.74 30.13
CA LEU A 339 13.85 1.77 31.36
C LEU A 339 15.02 0.78 31.35
N GLY A 340 14.98 -0.24 30.50
CA GLY A 340 16.05 -1.24 30.31
C GLY A 340 17.06 -0.85 29.22
N GLU A 341 16.78 0.18 28.41
CA GLU A 341 17.75 0.69 27.44
C GLU A 341 18.86 1.44 28.22
N PRO A 342 20.13 1.09 28.00
CA PRO A 342 21.21 1.85 28.61
C PRO A 342 21.15 3.27 28.11
N VAL A 343 20.97 4.23 29.00
CA VAL A 343 21.11 5.65 28.69
C VAL A 343 22.47 5.79 28.00
N PRO A 344 22.55 6.39 26.79
CA PRO A 344 23.82 6.65 26.16
C PRO A 344 24.64 7.50 27.12
N VAL A 345 25.58 6.88 27.79
CA VAL A 345 26.59 7.60 28.57
C VAL A 345 27.47 8.24 27.54
N GLU A 346 27.33 9.55 27.31
CA GLU A 346 28.32 10.30 26.55
C GLU A 346 29.70 9.93 27.11
N PRO A 347 30.65 9.50 26.26
CA PRO A 347 31.97 9.21 26.76
C PRO A 347 32.47 10.45 27.51
N PRO A 348 33.01 10.30 28.74
CA PRO A 348 33.45 11.45 29.50
C PRO A 348 34.42 12.26 28.65
N VAL A 349 34.13 13.52 28.45
CA VAL A 349 35.04 14.44 27.74
C VAL A 349 36.38 14.33 28.49
N PRO A 350 37.47 13.91 27.84
CA PRO A 350 38.72 13.75 28.53
C PRO A 350 39.12 15.10 29.13
N ALA A 351 39.43 15.08 30.43
CA ALA A 351 39.79 16.32 31.11
C ALA A 351 40.99 16.96 30.38
N PRO A 352 41.06 18.30 30.29
CA PRO A 352 42.10 18.99 29.50
C PRO A 352 43.53 18.54 29.80
N TRP A 353 43.78 18.07 31.02
CA TRP A 353 45.14 17.58 31.42
C TRP A 353 45.48 16.18 30.87
N GLU A 354 44.48 15.30 30.57
CA GLU A 354 44.73 14.01 29.91
C GLU A 354 45.13 14.16 28.45
N ALA A 355 44.51 15.14 27.72
CA ALA A 355 44.92 15.50 26.39
C ALA A 355 46.38 16.06 26.35
N LEU A 356 46.74 16.80 27.41
CA LEU A 356 48.09 17.34 27.56
C LEU A 356 49.10 16.22 27.87
N LEU A 357 48.76 15.23 28.69
CA LEU A 357 49.60 14.07 28.99
C LEU A 357 49.80 13.18 27.75
N SER A 358 48.74 12.98 26.92
CA SER A 358 48.85 12.25 25.63
C SER A 358 49.80 12.95 24.65
N ALA A 359 49.71 14.29 24.55
CA ALA A 359 50.56 15.09 23.72
C ALA A 359 52.03 15.07 24.21
N LEU A 360 52.25 15.08 25.52
CA LEU A 360 53.59 14.97 26.13
C LEU A 360 54.21 13.57 25.96
N HIS A 361 53.42 12.49 25.99
CA HIS A 361 53.89 11.13 25.68
C HIS A 361 54.27 10.97 24.22
N ALA A 362 53.53 11.58 23.27
CA ALA A 362 53.80 11.55 21.85
C ALA A 362 55.14 12.26 21.50
N LEU A 363 55.54 13.26 22.29
CA LEU A 363 56.81 13.98 22.10
C LEU A 363 58.06 13.22 22.68
N ARG A 364 57.88 12.11 23.41
CA ARG A 364 58.93 11.43 24.12
C ARG A 364 59.48 10.15 23.49
N THR A 365 58.95 9.70 22.34
CA THR A 365 59.42 8.50 21.65
C THR A 365 60.20 8.89 20.37
N PRO A 366 61.52 8.62 20.33
CA PRO A 366 62.25 8.74 19.06
C PRO A 366 61.93 7.54 18.17
N GLU A 367 61.67 7.87 16.88
CA GLU A 367 61.49 6.91 15.81
C GLU A 367 62.69 5.98 15.66
N THR A 368 62.46 4.66 15.78
CA THR A 368 63.36 3.67 15.20
C THR A 368 62.55 2.78 14.26
N THR A 369 62.77 3.00 13.00
CA THR A 369 62.28 2.16 11.90
C THR A 369 62.98 0.80 11.87
N THR A 370 62.21 -0.30 11.91
CA THR A 370 62.55 -1.53 11.17
C THR A 370 61.28 -2.27 10.77
N PRO A 371 61.19 -2.78 9.53
CA PRO A 371 59.98 -3.45 9.03
C PRO A 371 59.99 -4.92 9.45
N SER A 372 58.95 -5.40 10.10
CA SER A 372 58.71 -6.84 10.26
C SER A 372 57.27 -7.17 9.86
N THR A 373 57.22 -7.99 8.84
CA THR A 373 56.03 -8.64 8.25
C THR A 373 55.44 -9.64 9.23
N SER A 374 54.26 -9.37 9.76
CA SER A 374 53.38 -10.42 10.26
C SER A 374 51.92 -10.00 10.16
N ALA A 375 51.10 -10.85 9.53
CA ALA A 375 49.69 -10.68 9.36
C ALA A 375 48.93 -10.53 10.69
N PRO A 376 47.88 -9.70 10.77
CA PRO A 376 47.09 -9.57 11.98
C PRO A 376 46.24 -10.83 12.18
N VAL A 377 46.42 -11.48 13.32
CA VAL A 377 45.50 -12.49 13.88
C VAL A 377 44.21 -11.77 14.25
N ALA A 378 43.08 -12.20 13.70
CA ALA A 378 41.77 -11.67 14.05
C ALA A 378 41.51 -11.88 15.55
N PRO A 379 40.93 -10.88 16.26
CA PRO A 379 40.59 -11.04 17.67
C PRO A 379 39.50 -12.10 17.79
N VAL A 380 39.74 -13.10 18.64
CA VAL A 380 38.74 -14.08 19.07
C VAL A 380 37.69 -13.30 19.86
N LEU A 381 36.50 -13.22 19.35
CA LEU A 381 35.36 -12.59 20.03
C LEU A 381 35.02 -13.47 21.24
N ASP A 382 35.20 -12.95 22.44
CA ASP A 382 34.73 -13.60 23.66
C ASP A 382 33.17 -13.52 23.69
N THR A 383 32.53 -14.64 23.42
CA THR A 383 31.06 -14.76 23.38
C THR A 383 30.45 -14.99 24.76
N ALA A 384 31.24 -15.17 25.80
CA ALA A 384 30.77 -15.45 27.15
C ALA A 384 29.83 -14.36 27.72
N PRO A 385 30.13 -13.05 27.63
CA PRO A 385 29.23 -12.01 28.14
C PRO A 385 27.89 -11.93 27.42
N VAL A 386 27.88 -12.29 26.13
CA VAL A 386 26.61 -12.29 25.33
C VAL A 386 25.73 -13.48 25.76
N LEU A 387 26.32 -14.62 26.01
CA LEU A 387 25.59 -15.81 26.46
C LEU A 387 25.00 -15.60 27.88
N GLU A 388 25.72 -14.95 28.74
CA GLU A 388 25.28 -14.62 30.10
C GLU A 388 24.13 -13.59 30.09
N ALA A 389 24.21 -12.58 29.24
CA ALA A 389 23.12 -11.61 29.03
C ALA A 389 21.84 -12.27 28.46
N LEU A 390 21.98 -13.21 27.53
CA LEU A 390 20.86 -13.99 26.98
C LEU A 390 20.21 -14.87 28.04
N GLN A 391 21.01 -15.55 28.88
CA GLN A 391 20.49 -16.37 29.99
C GLN A 391 19.74 -15.52 31.02
N GLN A 392 20.28 -14.37 31.40
CA GLN A 392 19.58 -13.44 32.30
C GLN A 392 18.27 -12.91 31.72
N THR A 393 18.21 -12.68 30.40
CA THR A 393 16.99 -12.24 29.71
C THR A 393 15.94 -13.34 29.74
N MET A 394 16.31 -14.59 29.49
CA MET A 394 15.38 -15.74 29.56
C MET A 394 14.79 -15.92 30.95
N VAL A 395 15.64 -15.86 32.00
CA VAL A 395 15.18 -15.97 33.41
C VAL A 395 14.20 -14.85 33.77
N ARG A 396 14.44 -13.62 33.30
CA ARG A 396 13.49 -12.49 33.49
C ARG A 396 12.19 -12.72 32.78
N GLN A 397 12.23 -13.28 31.57
CA GLN A 397 11.02 -13.60 30.80
C GLN A 397 10.14 -14.64 31.50
N ASP A 398 10.76 -15.68 32.07
CA ASP A 398 10.07 -16.71 32.84
C ASP A 398 9.43 -16.14 34.11
N GLN A 399 10.14 -15.25 34.82
CA GLN A 399 9.61 -14.54 35.99
C GLN A 399 8.41 -13.66 35.65
N LEU A 400 8.45 -12.97 34.49
CA LEU A 400 7.35 -12.14 34.01
C LEU A 400 6.13 -13.00 33.67
N ASN A 401 6.33 -14.12 32.99
CA ASN A 401 5.27 -15.05 32.65
C ASN A 401 4.62 -15.65 33.91
N ALA A 402 5.43 -15.99 34.92
CA ALA A 402 4.91 -16.48 36.22
C ALA A 402 4.08 -15.39 36.93
N ALA A 403 4.53 -14.13 36.91
CA ALA A 403 3.79 -13.02 37.51
C ALA A 403 2.46 -12.72 36.79
N LEU A 404 2.43 -12.84 35.45
CA LEU A 404 1.21 -12.70 34.66
C LEU A 404 0.20 -13.82 34.95
N VAL A 405 0.67 -15.04 35.12
CA VAL A 405 -0.19 -16.18 35.50
C VAL A 405 -0.77 -15.97 36.91
N ALA A 406 0.06 -15.51 37.86
CA ALA A 406 -0.38 -15.20 39.20
C ALA A 406 -1.41 -14.06 39.25
N LEU A 407 -1.21 -13.00 38.44
CA LEU A 407 -2.16 -11.90 38.29
C LEU A 407 -3.49 -12.37 37.69
N ALA A 408 -3.46 -13.20 36.65
CA ALA A 408 -4.66 -13.78 36.04
C ALA A 408 -5.44 -14.69 37.01
N GLN A 409 -4.73 -15.41 37.89
CA GLN A 409 -5.35 -16.20 38.96
C GLN A 409 -5.96 -15.32 40.05
N ALA A 410 -5.27 -14.25 40.47
CA ALA A 410 -5.79 -13.29 41.44
C ALA A 410 -7.05 -12.57 40.93
N MET A 411 -7.10 -12.20 39.65
CA MET A 411 -8.28 -11.58 39.02
C MET A 411 -9.48 -12.55 38.94
N ARG A 412 -9.24 -13.86 38.85
CA ARG A 412 -10.31 -14.87 38.92
C ARG A 412 -10.86 -15.06 40.34
N SER A 413 -10.04 -14.87 41.36
CA SER A 413 -10.44 -15.03 42.76
C SER A 413 -11.19 -13.82 43.33
N HIS A 414 -11.09 -12.66 42.67
CA HIS A 414 -11.78 -11.38 43.06
C HIS A 414 -12.96 -11.04 42.17
N GLY A 415 -13.67 -12.04 41.60
CA GLY A 415 -14.94 -11.85 40.91
C GLY A 415 -15.99 -11.23 41.84
N PRO A 416 -16.92 -10.41 41.35
CA PRO A 416 -17.93 -9.75 42.18
C PRO A 416 -18.80 -10.77 42.93
N ALA A 417 -19.06 -10.48 44.22
CA ALA A 417 -19.89 -11.29 45.09
C ALA A 417 -21.27 -11.62 44.45
N PRO A 418 -21.79 -12.82 44.64
CA PRO A 418 -23.06 -13.23 44.05
C PRO A 418 -24.22 -12.40 44.58
N ALA A 419 -24.97 -11.76 43.69
CA ALA A 419 -26.23 -11.12 43.99
C ALA A 419 -27.31 -12.19 44.36
N PRO A 420 -28.30 -11.88 45.23
CA PRO A 420 -29.23 -12.85 45.72
C PRO A 420 -30.13 -13.44 44.62
N ALA A 421 -30.45 -14.72 44.76
CA ALA A 421 -31.13 -15.55 43.82
C ALA A 421 -32.51 -15.00 43.39
N GLY A 422 -32.58 -14.57 42.14
CA GLY A 422 -33.83 -14.38 41.41
C GLY A 422 -33.74 -15.20 40.11
N THR A 423 -34.69 -16.08 39.94
CA THR A 423 -34.83 -17.03 38.83
C THR A 423 -34.67 -16.38 37.46
N ARG A 424 -33.54 -16.64 36.78
CA ARG A 424 -33.34 -16.34 35.35
C ARG A 424 -32.86 -17.59 34.60
N LYS A 425 -33.59 -17.92 33.54
CA LYS A 425 -33.30 -19.00 32.57
C LYS A 425 -31.86 -18.84 32.05
N ALA A 426 -31.14 -19.94 32.02
CA ALA A 426 -29.80 -20.04 31.46
C ALA A 426 -29.77 -19.54 30.01
N LYS A 427 -29.03 -18.48 29.77
CA LYS A 427 -28.71 -17.98 28.43
C LYS A 427 -27.46 -18.72 27.94
N ALA A 428 -27.55 -19.30 26.77
CA ALA A 428 -26.45 -20.03 26.14
C ALA A 428 -25.20 -19.15 26.05
N ARG A 429 -24.03 -19.70 26.40
CA ARG A 429 -22.72 -19.03 26.29
C ARG A 429 -22.45 -18.60 24.85
N SER A 430 -21.86 -17.44 24.68
CA SER A 430 -21.50 -16.92 23.35
C SER A 430 -20.34 -17.72 22.76
N PRO A 431 -20.28 -17.87 21.43
CA PRO A 431 -19.16 -18.56 20.76
C PRO A 431 -17.76 -18.00 21.12
N ARG A 432 -17.66 -16.73 21.49
CA ARG A 432 -16.40 -16.05 21.88
C ARG A 432 -15.83 -16.53 23.23
N GLU A 433 -16.69 -16.91 24.18
CA GLU A 433 -16.22 -17.43 25.48
C GLU A 433 -15.63 -18.83 25.34
N ALA A 434 -16.15 -19.64 24.40
CA ALA A 434 -15.59 -20.96 24.10
C ALA A 434 -14.23 -20.87 23.37
N GLU A 435 -14.04 -19.87 22.52
CA GLU A 435 -12.80 -19.62 21.79
C GLU A 435 -11.68 -19.12 22.73
N PHE A 436 -12.02 -18.28 23.71
CA PHE A 436 -11.10 -17.80 24.73
C PHE A 436 -10.60 -18.93 25.64
N ASP A 437 -11.48 -19.81 26.07
CA ASP A 437 -11.11 -21.00 26.89
C ASP A 437 -10.23 -21.97 26.08
N GLN A 438 -10.39 -22.06 24.75
CA GLN A 438 -9.56 -22.87 23.86
C GLN A 438 -8.15 -22.29 23.69
N VAL A 439 -8.02 -20.95 23.60
CA VAL A 439 -6.72 -20.27 23.53
C VAL A 439 -5.94 -20.44 24.87
N ILE A 440 -6.60 -20.29 25.99
CA ILE A 440 -5.97 -20.51 27.31
C ILE A 440 -5.56 -21.96 27.50
N ALA A 441 -6.36 -22.93 27.06
CA ALA A 441 -6.01 -24.36 27.10
C ALA A 441 -4.80 -24.67 26.19
N SER A 442 -4.67 -23.99 25.03
CA SER A 442 -3.53 -24.18 24.11
C SER A 442 -2.22 -23.60 24.64
N LEU A 443 -2.29 -22.56 25.49
CA LEU A 443 -1.13 -21.96 26.14
C LEU A 443 -0.63 -22.77 27.35
N ALA A 444 -1.53 -23.51 28.00
CA ALA A 444 -1.19 -24.36 29.14
C ALA A 444 -0.58 -25.72 28.76
N PHE A 445 -0.58 -26.12 27.49
CA PHE A 445 -0.17 -27.47 27.03
C PHE A 445 1.17 -27.52 26.32
N LYS A 446 2.09 -26.57 26.53
CA LYS A 446 3.46 -26.58 25.98
C LYS A 446 4.52 -26.81 27.03
N GLU A 447 4.35 -27.87 27.84
CA GLU A 447 5.45 -28.53 28.57
C GLU A 447 5.44 -30.01 28.19
N GLU A 448 6.10 -30.38 27.08
CA GLU A 448 6.69 -31.74 26.92
C GLU A 448 7.71 -31.80 25.78
N ARG A 449 8.95 -32.01 26.23
CA ARG A 449 10.12 -32.74 25.67
C ARG A 449 10.79 -32.26 24.38
N PRO A 450 12.10 -32.17 24.39
CA PRO A 450 12.92 -31.97 23.19
C PRO A 450 12.97 -33.27 22.37
N THR A 451 12.58 -33.18 21.10
CA THR A 451 12.84 -34.22 20.09
C THR A 451 14.31 -34.29 19.71
N PRO A 452 14.86 -35.46 19.42
CA PRO A 452 16.28 -35.63 19.13
C PRO A 452 16.63 -35.07 17.74
N ILE A 453 17.81 -34.49 17.68
CA ILE A 453 18.49 -33.97 16.50
C ILE A 453 18.65 -35.09 15.48
N LEU A 454 18.07 -34.92 14.28
CA LEU A 454 18.33 -35.76 13.12
C LEU A 454 19.74 -35.45 12.57
N ASP A 455 20.58 -36.48 12.63
CA ASP A 455 21.91 -36.54 12.07
C ASP A 455 21.78 -36.53 10.51
N ILE A 456 22.26 -35.47 9.86
CA ILE A 456 22.33 -35.39 8.40
C ILE A 456 23.78 -35.67 8.01
N SER A 457 24.08 -36.93 7.73
CA SER A 457 25.29 -37.34 7.01
C SER A 457 25.02 -37.20 5.50
N PRO A 458 25.98 -36.70 4.70
CA PRO A 458 25.81 -36.55 3.28
C PRO A 458 25.96 -37.88 2.54
N SER A 459 24.94 -38.29 1.78
CA SER A 459 24.99 -39.40 0.84
C SER A 459 25.67 -38.96 -0.44
N THR A 460 26.69 -39.71 -0.83
CA THR A 460 27.41 -39.72 -2.12
C THR A 460 26.51 -40.09 -3.26
N PRO A 461 26.75 -39.60 -4.48
CA PRO A 461 25.99 -39.99 -5.66
C PRO A 461 26.50 -41.31 -6.22
N ASP A 462 25.58 -42.25 -6.42
CA ASP A 462 25.81 -43.44 -7.27
C ASP A 462 25.59 -43.08 -8.74
N THR A 463 26.60 -43.42 -9.52
CA THR A 463 26.65 -43.54 -10.99
C THR A 463 26.11 -44.88 -11.43
N ASP A 464 25.65 -44.92 -12.70
CA ASP A 464 25.37 -46.05 -13.63
C ASP A 464 23.85 -46.28 -13.85
N GLU A 465 23.32 -46.49 -15.04
CA GLU A 465 23.78 -46.94 -16.35
C GLU A 465 22.64 -46.72 -17.37
N GLU A 466 23.04 -46.41 -18.58
CA GLU A 466 22.54 -46.78 -19.90
C GLU A 466 21.10 -47.31 -20.12
N GLY A 467 20.48 -46.82 -21.18
CA GLY A 467 19.34 -47.46 -21.86
C GLY A 467 18.74 -46.61 -22.98
N GLU A 468 19.20 -46.82 -24.18
CA GLU A 468 18.87 -46.21 -25.46
C GLU A 468 17.42 -46.46 -25.96
N PRO A 469 17.02 -45.86 -27.12
CA PRO A 469 15.65 -45.45 -27.42
C PRO A 469 14.91 -46.41 -28.38
N ARG A 470 13.58 -46.24 -28.45
CA ARG A 470 12.73 -46.62 -29.62
C ARG A 470 11.35 -45.98 -29.45
N THR A 471 10.81 -45.36 -30.34
CA THR A 471 10.42 -45.04 -31.72
C THR A 471 9.51 -43.81 -31.68
#